data_cd06082920394865628f3f49f81958ba
#
_entry.id   cd06082920394865628f3f49f81958ba
#
_cell.length_a   1.000
_cell.length_b   1.000
_cell.length_c   1.000
_cell.angle_alpha   90.00
_cell.angle_beta   90.00
_cell.angle_gamma   90.00
#
_symmetry.space_group_name_H-M   'P 1'
#
loop_
_entity.id
_entity.type
_entity.pdbx_description
1 polymer ?
#
loop_
_entity_poly.entity_id
_entity_poly.type
_entity_poly.pdbx_seq_one_letter_code
_entity_poly.pdbx_strand_id
1 'polypeptide(L)'
;MKREVNLSDISDGKLYSSNDMVRADCQGCNGCFACCCGMGSSVVLDPLDVDRLAKYLKLSSRQLLGGPVALGVVDGLVLPHLNMDGDGERCPFLGADGRCRVYIARPGICRIFPLGRFYENGSFRYFLQTHECPNNTRTKVKVRKWVDMPDLSRYETYISHWHYFLLALQERVRELEDIDKARQLSMELLTEFYLKEYDEGGDFYDQFSERLAGWKRW
;
A
#
# COMPACT_ATOMS: atom_id res chain seq x y z
N MET A 1 -4.16 10.06 -2.18
CA MET A 1 -4.56 10.58 -0.84
C MET A 1 -3.67 11.77 -0.48
N LYS A 2 -4.21 12.96 -0.56
CA LYS A 2 -3.53 14.18 -0.11
C LYS A 2 -4.04 14.46 1.31
N ARG A 3 -3.24 14.16 2.33
CA ARG A 3 -3.56 14.57 3.70
C ARG A 3 -2.86 15.90 3.95
N GLU A 4 -3.61 16.94 4.29
CA GLU A 4 -3.07 18.20 4.79
C GLU A 4 -2.61 18.01 6.25
N VAL A 5 -1.51 17.31 6.42
CA VAL A 5 -0.89 17.10 7.74
C VAL A 5 0.49 17.74 7.68
N ASN A 6 0.80 18.56 8.67
CA ASN A 6 2.13 19.10 8.80
C ASN A 6 3.11 17.97 9.11
N LEU A 7 4.11 17.78 8.26
CA LEU A 7 5.09 16.69 8.39
C LEU A 7 5.80 16.72 9.75
N SER A 8 6.00 17.91 10.33
CA SER A 8 6.62 18.07 11.65
C SER A 8 5.81 17.47 12.79
N ASP A 9 4.48 17.33 12.62
CA ASP A 9 3.60 16.85 13.70
C ASP A 9 3.54 15.33 13.76
N ILE A 10 3.85 14.66 12.63
CA ILE A 10 3.74 13.20 12.48
C ILE A 10 5.08 12.51 12.28
N SER A 11 6.16 13.25 12.11
CA SER A 11 7.48 12.68 11.77
C SER A 11 8.62 13.31 12.59
N ASP A 12 9.81 12.76 12.40
CA ASP A 12 11.05 13.34 12.94
C ASP A 12 11.54 14.59 12.16
N GLY A 13 10.71 15.14 11.27
CA GLY A 13 10.99 16.31 10.45
C GLY A 13 11.98 16.08 9.31
N LYS A 14 12.36 14.82 9.03
CA LYS A 14 13.35 14.47 8.01
C LYS A 14 12.73 13.68 6.87
N LEU A 15 13.26 13.90 5.68
CA LEU A 15 12.96 13.12 4.50
C LEU A 15 14.16 12.25 4.13
N TYR A 16 13.91 10.99 3.84
CA TYR A 16 14.94 9.97 3.60
C TYR A 16 14.83 9.43 2.17
N SER A 17 15.97 9.21 1.56
CA SER A 17 16.11 8.37 0.36
C SER A 17 16.30 6.91 0.73
N SER A 18 16.24 6.01 -0.26
CA SER A 18 16.47 4.58 -0.04
C SER A 18 17.87 4.24 0.50
N ASN A 19 18.84 5.13 0.33
CA ASN A 19 20.21 4.92 0.82
C ASN A 19 20.48 5.46 2.22
N ASP A 20 19.58 6.27 2.76
CA ASP A 20 19.76 6.91 4.05
C ASP A 20 19.54 5.94 5.23
N MET A 21 20.12 6.28 6.36
CA MET A 21 19.97 5.55 7.62
C MET A 21 18.80 6.12 8.42
N VAL A 22 17.86 5.26 8.80
CA VAL A 22 16.67 5.63 9.57
C VAL A 22 16.51 4.72 10.81
N ARG A 23 15.93 5.20 11.89
CA ARG A 23 15.63 4.42 13.10
C ARG A 23 14.32 3.64 12.95
N ALA A 24 14.30 2.67 12.06
CA ALA A 24 13.11 1.85 11.77
C ALA A 24 13.22 0.41 12.30
N ASP A 25 14.45 -0.12 12.46
CA ASP A 25 14.66 -1.52 12.79
C ASP A 25 14.24 -1.83 14.24
N CYS A 26 13.17 -2.59 14.35
CA CYS A 26 12.59 -3.08 15.60
C CYS A 26 13.00 -4.54 15.92
N GLN A 27 14.06 -5.05 15.31
CA GLN A 27 14.55 -6.42 15.50
C GLN A 27 13.49 -7.50 15.22
N GLY A 28 12.72 -7.28 14.14
CA GLY A 28 11.70 -8.24 13.68
C GLY A 28 10.39 -8.19 14.48
N CYS A 29 10.09 -7.10 15.20
CA CYS A 29 8.85 -6.92 15.98
C CYS A 29 8.58 -8.10 16.92
N ASN A 30 9.57 -8.56 17.65
CA ASN A 30 9.49 -9.76 18.47
C ASN A 30 8.35 -9.67 19.51
N GLY A 31 7.24 -10.39 19.23
CA GLY A 31 6.02 -10.37 20.05
C GLY A 31 5.14 -9.12 19.91
N CYS A 32 5.50 -8.14 19.09
CA CYS A 32 4.71 -6.94 18.86
C CYS A 32 3.87 -7.08 17.57
N PHE A 33 2.59 -6.77 17.67
CA PHE A 33 1.63 -6.77 16.56
C PHE A 33 0.74 -5.53 16.53
N ALA A 34 1.14 -4.44 17.21
CA ALA A 34 0.33 -3.23 17.33
C ALA A 34 -0.11 -2.66 15.96
N CYS A 35 0.78 -2.64 14.96
CA CYS A 35 0.43 -2.19 13.61
C CYS A 35 -0.48 -3.16 12.82
N CYS A 36 -0.83 -4.30 13.39
CA CYS A 36 -1.78 -5.27 12.83
C CYS A 36 -3.16 -5.21 13.52
N CYS A 37 -3.40 -4.20 14.35
CA CYS A 37 -4.66 -3.99 15.06
C CYS A 37 -5.05 -2.52 15.04
N GLY A 38 -6.36 -2.23 15.05
CA GLY A 38 -6.87 -0.87 15.14
C GLY A 38 -6.65 -0.02 13.89
N MET A 39 -6.37 -0.63 12.73
CA MET A 39 -6.07 0.10 11.50
C MET A 39 -7.30 0.35 10.62
N GLY A 40 -8.43 -0.28 10.92
CA GLY A 40 -9.67 -0.18 10.14
C GLY A 40 -9.42 -0.41 8.64
N SER A 41 -9.90 0.50 7.80
CA SER A 41 -9.71 0.46 6.35
C SER A 41 -8.45 1.17 5.84
N SER A 42 -7.53 1.60 6.73
CA SER A 42 -6.38 2.43 6.34
C SER A 42 -5.28 1.66 5.60
N VAL A 43 -5.27 0.33 5.66
CA VAL A 43 -4.31 -0.50 4.92
C VAL A 43 -4.83 -0.76 3.50
N VAL A 44 -4.79 0.30 2.68
CA VAL A 44 -5.18 0.25 1.27
C VAL A 44 -4.10 -0.49 0.48
N LEU A 45 -4.54 -1.42 -0.38
CA LEU A 45 -3.66 -2.27 -1.19
C LEU A 45 -3.48 -1.67 -2.58
N ASP A 46 -2.25 -1.70 -3.07
CA ASP A 46 -1.98 -1.43 -4.48
C ASP A 46 -2.10 -2.72 -5.34
N PRO A 47 -2.06 -2.63 -6.68
CA PRO A 47 -2.17 -3.81 -7.55
C PRO A 47 -1.08 -4.86 -7.30
N LEU A 48 0.15 -4.46 -7.00
CA LEU A 48 1.24 -5.39 -6.67
C LEU A 48 0.99 -6.12 -5.35
N ASP A 49 0.40 -5.44 -4.37
CA ASP A 49 0.04 -6.05 -3.10
C ASP A 49 -0.97 -7.19 -3.30
N VAL A 50 -2.01 -6.94 -4.10
CA VAL A 50 -3.04 -7.95 -4.41
C VAL A 50 -2.44 -9.11 -5.21
N ASP A 51 -1.65 -8.84 -6.24
CA ASP A 51 -0.97 -9.88 -7.04
C ASP A 51 -0.07 -10.77 -6.17
N ARG A 52 0.77 -10.16 -5.32
CA ARG A 52 1.68 -10.91 -4.43
C ARG A 52 0.93 -11.73 -3.39
N LEU A 53 -0.13 -11.19 -2.79
CA LEU A 53 -0.97 -11.92 -1.84
C LEU A 53 -1.68 -13.09 -2.53
N ALA A 54 -2.24 -12.87 -3.73
CA ALA A 54 -2.91 -13.89 -4.51
C ALA A 54 -1.97 -15.07 -4.82
N LYS A 55 -0.80 -14.78 -5.36
CA LYS A 55 0.23 -15.79 -5.68
C LYS A 55 0.72 -16.54 -4.43
N TYR A 56 1.00 -15.82 -3.35
CA TYR A 56 1.48 -16.43 -2.10
C TYR A 56 0.45 -17.36 -1.46
N LEU A 57 -0.81 -16.95 -1.44
CA LEU A 57 -1.91 -17.69 -0.85
C LEU A 57 -2.51 -18.74 -1.81
N LYS A 58 -2.10 -18.73 -3.08
CA LYS A 58 -2.67 -19.55 -4.16
C LYS A 58 -4.18 -19.34 -4.30
N LEU A 59 -4.60 -18.09 -4.25
CA LEU A 59 -5.98 -17.62 -4.43
C LEU A 59 -6.06 -16.73 -5.66
N SER A 60 -7.21 -16.71 -6.33
CA SER A 60 -7.47 -15.66 -7.31
C SER A 60 -7.68 -14.30 -6.63
N SER A 61 -7.48 -13.21 -7.36
CA SER A 61 -7.79 -11.86 -6.86
C SER A 61 -9.24 -11.73 -6.39
N ARG A 62 -10.18 -12.41 -7.05
CA ARG A 62 -11.60 -12.46 -6.65
C ARG A 62 -11.81 -13.15 -5.31
N GLN A 63 -11.09 -14.23 -5.04
CA GLN A 63 -11.17 -14.93 -3.75
C GLN A 63 -10.57 -14.12 -2.61
N LEU A 64 -9.53 -13.33 -2.89
CA LEU A 64 -8.99 -12.37 -1.91
C LEU A 64 -10.02 -11.30 -1.57
N LEU A 65 -10.67 -10.70 -2.57
CA LEU A 65 -11.68 -9.64 -2.39
C LEU A 65 -12.97 -10.13 -1.72
N GLY A 66 -13.23 -11.41 -1.71
CA GLY A 66 -14.38 -12.01 -1.00
C GLY A 66 -14.07 -12.48 0.42
N GLY A 67 -12.83 -12.29 0.91
CA GLY A 67 -12.37 -12.79 2.20
C GLY A 67 -11.49 -11.80 2.96
N PRO A 68 -10.15 -11.95 2.93
CA PRO A 68 -9.26 -11.12 3.75
C PRO A 68 -9.10 -9.68 3.24
N VAL A 69 -9.65 -9.36 2.09
CA VAL A 69 -9.61 -8.01 1.48
C VAL A 69 -11.05 -7.53 1.24
N ALA A 70 -11.35 -6.34 1.72
CA ALA A 70 -12.62 -5.64 1.49
C ALA A 70 -12.42 -4.49 0.51
N LEU A 71 -13.53 -3.96 -0.01
CA LEU A 71 -13.56 -2.77 -0.84
C LEU A 71 -14.07 -1.58 -0.03
N GLY A 72 -13.42 -0.45 -0.13
CA GLY A 72 -13.81 0.79 0.54
C GLY A 72 -13.66 2.00 -0.37
N VAL A 73 -14.36 3.08 -0.03
CA VAL A 73 -14.26 4.35 -0.77
C VAL A 73 -13.10 5.18 -0.20
N VAL A 74 -12.15 5.52 -1.06
CA VAL A 74 -11.00 6.35 -0.73
C VAL A 74 -10.96 7.53 -1.69
N ASP A 75 -11.24 8.73 -1.20
CA ASP A 75 -11.27 9.97 -1.99
C ASP A 75 -12.11 9.85 -3.29
N GLY A 76 -13.27 9.17 -3.20
CA GLY A 76 -14.21 9.00 -4.31
C GLY A 76 -13.97 7.77 -5.21
N LEU A 77 -12.86 7.06 -5.03
CA LEU A 77 -12.57 5.80 -5.74
C LEU A 77 -12.82 4.59 -4.84
N VAL A 78 -13.31 3.50 -5.40
CA VAL A 78 -13.41 2.22 -4.69
C VAL A 78 -12.07 1.49 -4.81
N LEU A 79 -11.41 1.25 -3.66
CA LEU A 79 -10.10 0.60 -3.59
C LEU A 79 -10.11 -0.58 -2.61
N PRO A 80 -9.30 -1.63 -2.86
CA PRO A 80 -9.12 -2.73 -1.93
C PRO A 80 -8.35 -2.30 -0.67
N HIS A 81 -8.75 -2.81 0.48
CA HIS A 81 -8.01 -2.68 1.73
C HIS A 81 -8.07 -3.99 2.52
N LEU A 82 -7.17 -4.18 3.49
CA LEU A 82 -7.27 -5.34 4.37
C LEU A 82 -8.58 -5.27 5.16
N ASN A 83 -9.30 -6.39 5.19
CA ASN A 83 -10.53 -6.50 5.96
C ASN A 83 -10.18 -6.71 7.44
N MET A 84 -10.25 -5.64 8.23
CA MET A 84 -9.99 -5.66 9.67
C MET A 84 -11.29 -5.55 10.49
N ASP A 85 -12.40 -6.04 9.93
CA ASP A 85 -13.67 -6.07 10.62
C ASP A 85 -13.66 -7.10 11.76
N GLY A 86 -14.34 -6.78 12.86
CA GLY A 86 -14.50 -7.65 14.01
C GLY A 86 -13.85 -7.13 15.29
N ASP A 87 -13.88 -7.93 16.34
CA ASP A 87 -13.37 -7.56 17.67
C ASP A 87 -11.89 -7.20 17.62
N GLY A 88 -11.58 -5.95 17.97
CA GLY A 88 -10.22 -5.41 18.04
C GLY A 88 -9.60 -5.06 16.68
N GLU A 89 -10.40 -4.99 15.61
CA GLU A 89 -9.93 -4.62 14.26
C GLU A 89 -8.60 -5.30 13.88
N ARG A 90 -8.57 -6.61 14.00
CA ARG A 90 -7.34 -7.40 13.78
C ARG A 90 -7.14 -7.72 12.32
N CYS A 91 -5.89 -7.58 11.88
CA CYS A 91 -5.48 -7.98 10.53
C CYS A 91 -5.83 -9.47 10.26
N PRO A 92 -6.48 -9.80 9.13
CA PRO A 92 -6.85 -11.18 8.80
C PRO A 92 -5.65 -12.12 8.65
N PHE A 93 -4.46 -11.55 8.47
CA PHE A 93 -3.20 -12.31 8.35
C PHE A 93 -2.39 -12.37 9.66
N LEU A 94 -2.91 -11.86 10.76
CA LEU A 94 -2.26 -11.98 12.06
C LEU A 94 -2.47 -13.39 12.62
N GLY A 95 -1.37 -14.12 12.79
CA GLY A 95 -1.39 -15.47 13.39
C GLY A 95 -1.66 -15.44 14.89
N ALA A 96 -2.04 -16.59 15.45
CA ALA A 96 -2.25 -16.77 16.89
C ALA A 96 -0.95 -16.53 17.71
N ASP A 97 0.19 -16.71 17.07
CA ASP A 97 1.53 -16.45 17.61
C ASP A 97 1.94 -14.96 17.60
N GLY A 98 1.03 -14.06 17.15
CA GLY A 98 1.29 -12.63 17.01
C GLY A 98 2.16 -12.28 15.79
N ARG A 99 2.36 -13.20 14.83
CA ARG A 99 3.17 -12.96 13.62
C ARG A 99 2.31 -12.88 12.36
N CYS A 100 2.82 -12.15 11.37
CA CYS A 100 2.18 -12.05 10.07
C CYS A 100 2.35 -13.35 9.27
N ARG A 101 1.26 -14.03 8.94
CA ARG A 101 1.26 -15.27 8.14
C ARG A 101 1.68 -15.06 6.68
N VAL A 102 1.57 -13.83 6.19
CA VAL A 102 1.97 -13.45 4.82
C VAL A 102 3.20 -12.54 4.82
N TYR A 103 4.12 -12.71 5.78
CA TYR A 103 5.25 -11.80 5.99
C TYR A 103 6.07 -11.52 4.72
N ILE A 104 6.32 -12.52 3.90
CA ILE A 104 7.08 -12.40 2.64
C ILE A 104 6.27 -11.60 1.59
N ALA A 105 4.95 -11.80 1.57
CA ALA A 105 4.01 -11.14 0.65
C ALA A 105 3.25 -9.97 1.30
N ARG A 106 3.70 -9.50 2.47
CA ARG A 106 3.03 -8.40 3.18
C ARG A 106 2.91 -7.16 2.30
N PRO A 107 1.78 -6.42 2.39
CA PRO A 107 1.54 -5.20 1.62
C PRO A 107 2.64 -4.17 1.77
N GLY A 108 2.85 -3.37 0.74
CA GLY A 108 3.89 -2.35 0.70
C GLY A 108 3.83 -1.35 1.85
N ILE A 109 2.63 -0.93 2.25
CA ILE A 109 2.46 -0.04 3.41
C ILE A 109 2.86 -0.72 4.72
N CYS A 110 2.53 -2.00 4.91
CA CYS A 110 2.97 -2.78 6.07
C CYS A 110 4.48 -3.02 6.06
N ARG A 111 5.07 -3.15 4.86
CA ARG A 111 6.50 -3.39 4.67
C ARG A 111 7.34 -2.19 5.06
N ILE A 112 6.91 -0.99 4.70
CA ILE A 112 7.65 0.23 5.04
C ILE A 112 7.43 0.70 6.47
N PHE A 113 6.31 0.32 7.14
CA PHE A 113 6.00 0.80 8.49
C PHE A 113 7.19 0.60 9.46
N PRO A 114 7.60 1.57 10.28
CA PRO A 114 6.93 2.84 10.58
C PRO A 114 7.29 3.99 9.64
N LEU A 115 7.78 3.73 8.44
CA LEU A 115 7.99 4.79 7.46
C LEU A 115 6.68 5.11 6.74
N GLY A 116 6.53 6.38 6.33
CA GLY A 116 5.55 6.86 5.37
C GLY A 116 6.21 7.35 4.09
N ARG A 117 5.41 7.70 3.10
CA ARG A 117 5.87 8.31 1.83
C ARG A 117 5.34 9.74 1.74
N PHE A 118 6.24 10.66 1.52
CA PHE A 118 5.94 12.07 1.22
C PHE A 118 6.13 12.30 -0.27
N TYR A 119 5.01 12.52 -0.97
CA TYR A 119 4.98 12.65 -2.42
C TYR A 119 5.15 14.10 -2.85
N GLU A 120 6.12 14.36 -3.73
CA GLU A 120 6.37 15.66 -4.35
C GLU A 120 7.02 15.49 -5.73
N ASN A 121 6.74 16.41 -6.65
CA ASN A 121 7.41 16.49 -7.96
C ASN A 121 7.46 15.18 -8.76
N GLY A 122 6.36 14.42 -8.78
CA GLY A 122 6.26 13.17 -9.53
C GLY A 122 6.96 11.97 -8.88
N SER A 123 7.50 12.13 -7.68
CA SER A 123 8.23 11.11 -6.93
C SER A 123 7.81 11.12 -5.46
N PHE A 124 8.56 10.43 -4.61
CA PHE A 124 8.39 10.51 -3.16
C PHE A 124 9.71 10.34 -2.41
N ARG A 125 9.71 10.77 -1.17
CA ARG A 125 10.72 10.43 -0.17
C ARG A 125 10.07 9.76 1.03
N TYR A 126 10.82 8.97 1.77
CA TYR A 126 10.35 8.38 3.01
C TYR A 126 10.43 9.38 4.16
N PHE A 127 9.56 9.23 5.15
CA PHE A 127 9.66 9.92 6.44
C PHE A 127 9.42 8.92 7.57
N LEU A 128 9.99 9.15 8.74
CA LEU A 128 9.79 8.31 9.90
C LEU A 128 8.61 8.82 10.73
N GLN A 129 7.57 8.00 10.87
CA GLN A 129 6.44 8.27 11.75
C GLN A 129 6.88 8.09 13.21
N THR A 130 6.70 9.12 14.05
CA THR A 130 7.26 9.13 15.39
C THR A 130 6.34 8.52 16.45
N HIS A 131 5.02 8.58 16.27
CA HIS A 131 4.04 8.18 17.29
C HIS A 131 3.29 6.88 16.97
N GLU A 132 3.44 6.33 15.76
CA GLU A 132 2.68 5.19 15.29
C GLU A 132 3.21 3.83 15.78
N CYS A 133 4.51 3.72 16.01
CA CYS A 133 5.13 2.49 16.47
C CYS A 133 5.47 2.57 17.97
N PRO A 134 4.91 1.70 18.81
CA PRO A 134 5.16 1.74 20.26
C PRO A 134 6.59 1.33 20.64
N ASN A 135 7.36 0.73 19.74
CA ASN A 135 8.73 0.32 20.02
C ASN A 135 9.68 1.53 19.99
N ASN A 136 10.19 1.93 21.14
CA ASN A 136 11.11 3.05 21.31
C ASN A 136 12.58 2.66 21.21
N THR A 137 12.93 1.37 21.11
CA THR A 137 14.32 0.88 21.10
C THR A 137 14.83 0.57 19.69
N ARG A 138 14.22 1.17 18.66
CA ARG A 138 14.58 0.93 17.26
C ARG A 138 16.02 1.32 16.96
N THR A 139 16.73 0.48 16.23
CA THR A 139 18.08 0.73 15.74
C THR A 139 18.10 1.34 14.35
N LYS A 140 19.25 1.86 13.93
CA LYS A 140 19.43 2.43 12.60
C LYS A 140 19.61 1.34 11.56
N VAL A 141 18.91 1.46 10.45
CA VAL A 141 19.01 0.58 9.27
C VAL A 141 18.94 1.44 7.99
N LYS A 142 19.55 1.01 6.91
CA LYS A 142 19.32 1.65 5.60
C LYS A 142 17.87 1.44 5.17
N VAL A 143 17.21 2.49 4.66
CA VAL A 143 15.83 2.42 4.20
C VAL A 143 15.63 1.24 3.22
N ARG A 144 16.52 1.07 2.24
CA ARG A 144 16.45 -0.06 1.29
C ARG A 144 16.46 -1.44 1.94
N LYS A 145 17.22 -1.61 3.02
CA LYS A 145 17.25 -2.88 3.78
C LYS A 145 16.00 -3.09 4.60
N TRP A 146 15.41 -2.00 5.09
CA TRP A 146 14.16 -2.05 5.84
C TRP A 146 12.97 -2.37 4.94
N VAL A 147 12.86 -1.70 3.80
CA VAL A 147 11.82 -1.95 2.80
C VAL A 147 11.91 -3.37 2.24
N ASP A 148 13.12 -3.89 2.07
CA ASP A 148 13.41 -5.27 1.65
C ASP A 148 12.57 -5.71 0.43
N MET A 149 12.55 -4.86 -0.60
CA MET A 149 11.84 -5.11 -1.84
C MET A 149 12.85 -5.45 -2.94
N PRO A 150 12.66 -6.58 -3.65
CA PRO A 150 13.43 -6.85 -4.86
C PRO A 150 13.27 -5.71 -5.86
N ASP A 151 14.36 -5.33 -6.51
CA ASP A 151 14.40 -4.20 -7.45
C ASP A 151 13.70 -2.95 -6.91
N LEU A 152 14.21 -2.44 -5.79
CA LEU A 152 13.59 -1.31 -5.09
C LEU A 152 13.39 -0.08 -6.00
N SER A 153 14.28 0.14 -6.99
CA SER A 153 14.16 1.28 -7.90
C SER A 153 12.91 1.19 -8.78
N ARG A 154 12.63 0.01 -9.34
CA ARG A 154 11.41 -0.22 -10.14
C ARG A 154 10.16 -0.14 -9.25
N TYR A 155 10.25 -0.68 -8.06
CA TYR A 155 9.16 -0.57 -7.08
C TYR A 155 8.85 0.88 -6.73
N GLU A 156 9.86 1.73 -6.44
CA GLU A 156 9.67 3.15 -6.13
C GLU A 156 9.05 3.91 -7.31
N THR A 157 9.50 3.60 -8.54
CA THR A 157 8.91 4.15 -9.77
C THR A 157 7.45 3.74 -9.94
N TYR A 158 7.15 2.45 -9.78
CA TYR A 158 5.79 1.92 -9.84
C TYR A 158 4.86 2.60 -8.83
N ILE A 159 5.29 2.71 -7.56
CA ILE A 159 4.50 3.35 -6.50
C ILE A 159 4.25 4.83 -6.81
N SER A 160 5.23 5.54 -7.36
CA SER A 160 5.05 6.94 -7.78
C SER A 160 4.01 7.03 -8.90
N HIS A 161 4.13 6.21 -9.94
CA HIS A 161 3.19 6.20 -11.05
C HIS A 161 1.76 5.86 -10.59
N TRP A 162 1.62 4.85 -9.73
CA TRP A 162 0.33 4.47 -9.17
C TRP A 162 -0.30 5.61 -8.35
N HIS A 163 0.48 6.25 -7.48
CA HIS A 163 0.01 7.36 -6.66
C HIS A 163 -0.51 8.54 -7.50
N TYR A 164 0.30 9.00 -8.46
CA TYR A 164 -0.09 10.15 -9.30
C TYR A 164 -1.23 9.82 -10.26
N PHE A 165 -1.31 8.57 -10.71
CA PHE A 165 -2.45 8.09 -11.47
C PHE A 165 -3.74 8.12 -10.64
N LEU A 166 -3.73 7.63 -9.41
CA LEU A 166 -4.88 7.72 -8.51
C LEU A 166 -5.28 9.16 -8.21
N LEU A 167 -4.32 10.06 -8.00
CA LEU A 167 -4.62 11.48 -7.79
C LEU A 167 -5.37 12.08 -8.99
N ALA A 168 -4.91 11.80 -10.21
CA ALA A 168 -5.58 12.29 -11.42
C ALA A 168 -7.01 11.72 -11.55
N LEU A 169 -7.22 10.45 -11.21
CA LEU A 169 -8.55 9.84 -11.20
C LEU A 169 -9.46 10.44 -10.13
N GLN A 170 -8.94 10.73 -8.94
CA GLN A 170 -9.68 11.37 -7.86
C GLN A 170 -10.13 12.79 -8.23
N GLU A 171 -9.28 13.55 -8.90
CA GLU A 171 -9.64 14.86 -9.45
C GLU A 171 -10.75 14.71 -10.50
N ARG A 172 -10.62 13.74 -11.41
CA ARG A 172 -11.62 13.44 -12.42
C ARG A 172 -12.98 13.10 -11.81
N VAL A 173 -12.99 12.22 -10.79
CA VAL A 173 -14.24 11.85 -10.09
C VAL A 173 -14.92 13.05 -9.45
N ARG A 174 -14.16 13.99 -8.87
CA ARG A 174 -14.74 15.22 -8.30
C ARG A 174 -15.36 16.13 -9.35
N GLU A 175 -14.80 16.15 -10.57
CA GLU A 175 -15.31 16.96 -11.67
C GLU A 175 -16.57 16.36 -12.32
N LEU A 176 -16.78 15.05 -12.19
CA LEU A 176 -17.88 14.36 -12.88
C LEU A 176 -19.26 14.70 -12.33
N GLU A 177 -19.39 15.13 -11.07
CA GLU A 177 -20.66 15.40 -10.38
C GLU A 177 -21.76 14.32 -10.55
N ASP A 178 -21.35 13.11 -11.02
CA ASP A 178 -22.21 12.01 -11.43
C ASP A 178 -21.74 10.71 -10.74
N ILE A 179 -22.56 10.24 -9.80
CA ILE A 179 -22.26 9.06 -8.99
C ILE A 179 -22.15 7.78 -9.84
N ASP A 180 -22.95 7.65 -10.88
CA ASP A 180 -22.93 6.44 -11.71
C ASP A 180 -21.67 6.37 -12.57
N LYS A 181 -21.22 7.51 -13.09
CA LYS A 181 -19.94 7.60 -13.79
C LYS A 181 -18.75 7.36 -12.86
N ALA A 182 -18.79 7.88 -11.62
CA ALA A 182 -17.78 7.61 -10.62
C ALA A 182 -17.71 6.11 -10.25
N ARG A 183 -18.86 5.46 -10.13
CA ARG A 183 -18.95 4.00 -9.95
C ARG A 183 -18.37 3.25 -11.14
N GLN A 184 -18.75 3.61 -12.35
CA GLN A 184 -18.24 2.98 -13.56
C GLN A 184 -16.72 3.08 -13.62
N LEU A 185 -16.15 4.26 -13.39
CA LEU A 185 -14.70 4.48 -13.36
C LEU A 185 -14.01 3.61 -12.29
N SER A 186 -14.61 3.50 -11.11
CA SER A 186 -14.08 2.64 -10.04
C SER A 186 -14.14 1.16 -10.44
N MET A 187 -15.20 0.71 -11.11
CA MET A 187 -15.32 -0.68 -11.58
C MET A 187 -14.31 -1.00 -12.69
N GLU A 188 -14.08 -0.07 -13.59
CA GLU A 188 -13.06 -0.20 -14.64
C GLU A 188 -11.66 -0.27 -14.03
N LEU A 189 -11.36 0.61 -13.05
CA LEU A 189 -10.11 0.59 -12.27
C LEU A 189 -9.87 -0.75 -11.58
N LEU A 190 -10.87 -1.25 -10.86
CA LEU A 190 -10.80 -2.54 -10.18
C LEU A 190 -10.59 -3.69 -11.18
N THR A 191 -11.33 -3.67 -12.28
CA THR A 191 -11.25 -4.72 -13.30
C THR A 191 -9.86 -4.76 -13.92
N GLU A 192 -9.33 -3.64 -14.39
CA GLU A 192 -8.06 -3.61 -15.12
C GLU A 192 -6.85 -3.87 -14.23
N PHE A 193 -6.83 -3.30 -13.02
CA PHE A 193 -5.63 -3.34 -12.19
C PHE A 193 -5.64 -4.40 -11.10
N TYR A 194 -6.81 -4.88 -10.68
CA TYR A 194 -6.90 -5.82 -9.56
C TYR A 194 -7.54 -7.17 -9.92
N LEU A 195 -8.55 -7.18 -10.81
CA LEU A 195 -9.28 -8.42 -11.14
C LEU A 195 -8.73 -9.14 -12.36
N LYS A 196 -8.13 -8.42 -13.29
CA LYS A 196 -7.41 -8.98 -14.43
C LYS A 196 -6.04 -9.45 -13.94
N GLU A 197 -5.85 -10.75 -13.87
CA GLU A 197 -4.63 -11.35 -13.34
C GLU A 197 -3.39 -10.92 -14.15
N TYR A 198 -2.27 -10.82 -13.44
CA TYR A 198 -0.95 -10.60 -14.06
C TYR A 198 -0.35 -11.96 -14.42
N ASP A 199 0.14 -12.07 -15.66
CA ASP A 199 0.76 -13.30 -16.14
C ASP A 199 1.97 -13.67 -15.28
N GLU A 200 2.02 -14.92 -14.81
CA GLU A 200 3.11 -15.44 -13.99
C GLU A 200 4.45 -15.53 -14.75
N GLY A 201 4.39 -15.71 -16.06
CA GLY A 201 5.57 -15.77 -16.94
C GLY A 201 6.14 -14.40 -17.30
N GLY A 202 5.37 -13.32 -17.02
CA GLY A 202 5.74 -11.95 -17.34
C GLY A 202 6.22 -11.15 -16.13
N ASP A 203 6.92 -10.06 -16.40
CA ASP A 203 7.29 -9.11 -15.36
C ASP A 203 6.09 -8.24 -14.95
N PHE A 204 5.81 -8.11 -13.65
CA PHE A 204 4.68 -7.35 -13.14
C PHE A 204 4.75 -5.87 -13.55
N TYR A 205 5.93 -5.24 -13.42
CA TYR A 205 6.06 -3.80 -13.66
C TYR A 205 5.87 -3.44 -15.14
N ASP A 206 6.29 -4.32 -16.03
CA ASP A 206 6.09 -4.13 -17.46
C ASP A 206 4.61 -4.27 -17.82
N GLN A 207 3.93 -5.31 -17.36
CA GLN A 207 2.49 -5.50 -17.52
C GLN A 207 1.67 -4.35 -16.91
N PHE A 208 2.06 -3.87 -15.72
CA PHE A 208 1.41 -2.71 -15.10
C PHE A 208 1.58 -1.46 -15.95
N SER A 209 2.77 -1.23 -16.48
CA SER A 209 3.07 -0.06 -17.32
C SER A 209 2.26 -0.08 -18.62
N GLU A 210 2.07 -1.25 -19.23
CA GLU A 210 1.22 -1.43 -20.40
C GLU A 210 -0.26 -1.13 -20.09
N ARG A 211 -0.78 -1.63 -18.96
CA ARG A 211 -2.15 -1.34 -18.51
C ARG A 211 -2.33 0.16 -18.24
N LEU A 212 -1.37 0.78 -17.57
CA LEU A 212 -1.40 2.21 -17.30
C LEU A 212 -1.37 3.06 -18.58
N ALA A 213 -0.54 2.66 -19.56
CA ALA A 213 -0.48 3.33 -20.87
C ALA A 213 -1.79 3.16 -21.65
N GLY A 214 -2.42 1.99 -21.58
CA GLY A 214 -3.73 1.72 -22.18
C GLY A 214 -4.86 2.55 -21.55
N TRP A 215 -4.76 2.84 -20.25
CA TRP A 215 -5.76 3.63 -19.54
C TRP A 215 -5.78 5.13 -19.94
N LYS A 216 -4.67 5.69 -20.44
CA LYS A 216 -4.58 7.11 -20.86
C LYS A 216 -5.50 7.53 -22.02
N ARG A 217 -6.41 6.67 -22.44
CA ARG A 217 -7.41 6.95 -23.50
C ARG A 217 -8.70 7.59 -22.99
N TRP A 218 -8.76 7.99 -21.73
CA TRP A 218 -9.91 8.65 -21.08
C TRP A 218 -9.64 10.10 -20.70
#